data_7d561519d1a892a0c515dd0b18572ba3
#
_entry.id   7d561519d1a892a0c515dd0b18572ba3
#
_cell.length_a   1.000
_cell.length_b   1.000
_cell.length_c   1.000
_cell.angle_alpha   90.00
_cell.angle_beta   90.00
_cell.angle_gamma   90.00
#
_symmetry.space_group_name_H-M   'P 1'
#
loop_
_entity.id
_entity.type
_entity.pdbx_description
1 polymer ?
#
loop_
_entity_poly.entity_id
_entity_poly.type
_entity_poly.pdbx_seq_one_letter_code
_entity_poly.pdbx_strand_id
1 'polypeptide(L)'
;VSATSLPTAAPATPGEETPPLAVRLAARGLDGTTLLVLPALLAILGLFVYPFAYGLVLSLQPKAGAWWANYARFFSDPFLYDTIAATLRLALPVTVLNLVLAVPIALRVRLMRHQRLLTTILVLPITLGTVLVAEGLLNFLGPQGWFNRSLVWLGVIGGPLKLTNNYWGVFASLLITGFPFAFLLTLSSVTGIDPALEQAAATHGANAWQRFKAVILPLILPGLAVTFCLSFVQAFSVFPSAVLLGAPAGATRVISIAAYQAAFEEYDYSLASAIAMIMGAVQLAIVAAVLWGRSLLYTGPVGGTKG
;
A
#
# COMPACT_ATOMS: atom_id res chain seq x y z
N VAL A 1 25.34 -74.08 -46.46
CA VAL A 1 26.41 -73.46 -45.66
C VAL A 1 25.82 -72.23 -45.01
N SER A 2 25.39 -72.36 -43.74
CA SER A 2 24.85 -71.34 -42.92
C SER A 2 25.94 -70.46 -42.34
N ALA A 3 25.94 -69.17 -42.59
CA ALA A 3 26.76 -68.17 -41.92
C ALA A 3 26.02 -67.58 -40.76
N THR A 4 26.42 -67.93 -39.55
CA THR A 4 25.90 -67.41 -38.27
C THR A 4 26.50 -66.01 -38.08
N SER A 5 25.66 -64.99 -38.12
CA SER A 5 26.05 -63.60 -37.79
C SER A 5 26.05 -63.41 -36.28
N LEU A 6 27.21 -63.03 -35.75
CA LEU A 6 27.39 -62.60 -34.37
C LEU A 6 26.61 -61.33 -34.07
N PRO A 7 26.00 -61.19 -32.87
CA PRO A 7 25.30 -59.94 -32.49
C PRO A 7 26.34 -58.85 -32.19
N THR A 8 26.24 -57.74 -32.92
CA THR A 8 27.01 -56.52 -32.72
C THR A 8 26.58 -55.94 -31.35
N ALA A 9 27.54 -55.78 -30.43
CA ALA A 9 27.35 -55.13 -29.16
C ALA A 9 26.90 -53.67 -29.36
N ALA A 10 25.79 -53.32 -28.75
CA ALA A 10 25.33 -51.93 -28.72
C ALA A 10 26.39 -51.04 -28.04
N PRO A 11 26.63 -49.82 -28.54
CA PRO A 11 27.55 -48.91 -27.89
C PRO A 11 26.99 -48.51 -26.50
N ALA A 12 27.88 -48.58 -25.49
CA ALA A 12 27.62 -48.15 -24.13
C ALA A 12 27.16 -46.67 -24.16
N THR A 13 26.02 -46.42 -23.56
CA THR A 13 25.56 -45.06 -23.30
C THR A 13 26.62 -44.30 -22.49
N PRO A 14 27.05 -43.09 -22.91
CA PRO A 14 27.96 -42.29 -22.11
C PRO A 14 27.32 -42.03 -20.76
N GLY A 15 28.07 -42.28 -19.68
CA GLY A 15 27.59 -42.03 -18.32
C GLY A 15 27.02 -40.61 -18.20
N GLU A 16 25.88 -40.49 -17.57
CA GLU A 16 25.29 -39.20 -17.18
C GLU A 16 26.29 -38.49 -16.27
N GLU A 17 27.19 -37.69 -16.85
CA GLU A 17 28.03 -36.79 -16.10
C GLU A 17 27.05 -35.81 -15.39
N THR A 18 27.02 -35.91 -14.07
CA THR A 18 26.21 -34.95 -13.26
C THR A 18 26.65 -33.54 -13.64
N PRO A 19 25.74 -32.70 -14.13
CA PRO A 19 26.13 -31.40 -14.62
C PRO A 19 26.85 -30.60 -13.53
N PRO A 20 27.90 -29.83 -13.88
CA PRO A 20 28.71 -29.08 -12.93
C PRO A 20 27.84 -28.21 -12.05
N LEU A 21 28.26 -28.03 -10.79
CA LEU A 21 27.50 -27.24 -9.77
C LEU A 21 27.02 -25.90 -10.29
N ALA A 22 27.81 -25.21 -11.13
CA ALA A 22 27.46 -23.95 -11.77
C ALA A 22 26.19 -24.08 -12.64
N VAL A 23 26.04 -25.16 -13.41
CA VAL A 23 24.87 -25.41 -14.27
C VAL A 23 23.63 -25.74 -13.42
N ARG A 24 23.80 -26.46 -12.31
CA ARG A 24 22.71 -26.76 -11.38
C ARG A 24 22.25 -25.51 -10.62
N LEU A 25 23.18 -24.61 -10.27
CA LEU A 25 22.86 -23.32 -9.64
C LEU A 25 22.19 -22.38 -10.64
N ALA A 26 22.67 -22.32 -11.88
CA ALA A 26 22.06 -21.56 -12.94
C ALA A 26 20.62 -22.03 -13.25
N ALA A 27 20.40 -23.35 -13.28
CA ALA A 27 19.06 -23.92 -13.44
C ALA A 27 18.09 -23.60 -12.28
N ARG A 28 18.61 -23.20 -11.11
CA ARG A 28 17.87 -22.70 -9.95
C ARG A 28 17.79 -21.17 -9.92
N GLY A 29 18.20 -20.48 -10.98
CA GLY A 29 18.20 -19.02 -11.05
C GLY A 29 19.32 -18.32 -10.28
N LEU A 30 20.35 -19.08 -9.86
CA LEU A 30 21.53 -18.56 -9.17
C LEU A 30 22.69 -18.38 -10.16
N ASP A 31 22.55 -17.40 -11.04
CA ASP A 31 23.55 -17.04 -12.04
C ASP A 31 24.55 -16.00 -11.50
N GLY A 32 25.61 -15.73 -12.24
CA GLY A 32 26.52 -14.62 -11.94
C GLY A 32 25.81 -13.27 -11.79
N THR A 33 24.67 -13.08 -12.47
CA THR A 33 23.80 -11.91 -12.32
C THR A 33 23.15 -11.84 -10.93
N THR A 34 22.73 -12.98 -10.38
CA THR A 34 22.19 -13.06 -9.01
C THR A 34 23.24 -12.70 -7.97
N LEU A 35 24.51 -13.05 -8.22
CA LEU A 35 25.62 -12.68 -7.34
C LEU A 35 25.83 -11.15 -7.26
N LEU A 36 25.58 -10.42 -8.37
CA LEU A 36 25.62 -8.95 -8.39
C LEU A 36 24.48 -8.31 -7.59
N VAL A 37 23.34 -8.98 -7.46
CA VAL A 37 22.20 -8.50 -6.64
C VAL A 37 22.40 -8.79 -5.15
N LEU A 38 23.25 -9.77 -4.81
CA LEU A 38 23.45 -10.23 -3.43
C LEU A 38 23.88 -9.10 -2.47
N PRO A 39 24.84 -8.21 -2.80
CA PRO A 39 25.22 -7.12 -1.90
C PRO A 39 24.06 -6.17 -1.59
N ALA A 40 23.26 -5.82 -2.61
CA ALA A 40 22.08 -4.98 -2.42
C ALA A 40 21.03 -5.68 -1.56
N LEU A 41 20.78 -6.97 -1.80
CA LEU A 41 19.85 -7.77 -1.01
C LEU A 41 20.28 -7.85 0.45
N LEU A 42 21.58 -8.13 0.71
CA LEU A 42 22.14 -8.19 2.07
C LEU A 42 22.05 -6.84 2.78
N ALA A 43 22.32 -5.74 2.07
CA ALA A 43 22.18 -4.40 2.63
C ALA A 43 20.72 -4.09 3.01
N ILE A 44 19.77 -4.38 2.12
CA ILE A 44 18.34 -4.16 2.39
C ILE A 44 17.87 -5.04 3.55
N LEU A 45 18.21 -6.34 3.56
CA LEU A 45 17.88 -7.26 4.65
C LEU A 45 18.48 -6.80 5.97
N GLY A 46 19.76 -6.40 5.99
CA GLY A 46 20.43 -5.91 7.20
C GLY A 46 19.79 -4.63 7.73
N LEU A 47 19.53 -3.66 6.86
CA LEU A 47 18.94 -2.37 7.23
C LEU A 47 17.46 -2.47 7.61
N PHE A 48 16.73 -3.47 7.15
CA PHE A 48 15.32 -3.67 7.46
C PHE A 48 15.10 -4.71 8.58
N VAL A 49 15.69 -5.89 8.43
CA VAL A 49 15.44 -7.00 9.37
C VAL A 49 16.04 -6.72 10.74
N TYR A 50 17.24 -6.12 10.81
CA TYR A 50 17.87 -5.82 12.08
C TYR A 50 17.06 -4.82 12.93
N PRO A 51 16.66 -3.63 12.45
CA PRO A 51 15.82 -2.72 13.23
C PRO A 51 14.46 -3.30 13.60
N PHE A 52 13.84 -4.08 12.68
CA PHE A 52 12.58 -4.76 12.95
C PHE A 52 12.73 -5.80 14.08
N ALA A 53 13.74 -6.66 13.99
CA ALA A 53 14.01 -7.67 15.02
C ALA A 53 14.38 -7.02 16.35
N TYR A 54 15.18 -5.95 16.33
CA TYR A 54 15.51 -5.18 17.53
C TYR A 54 14.25 -4.58 18.17
N GLY A 55 13.37 -3.94 17.38
CA GLY A 55 12.08 -3.42 17.85
C GLY A 55 11.19 -4.52 18.43
N LEU A 56 11.15 -5.69 17.79
CA LEU A 56 10.40 -6.84 18.29
C LEU A 56 10.94 -7.31 19.65
N VAL A 57 12.26 -7.48 19.78
CA VAL A 57 12.90 -7.86 21.06
C VAL A 57 12.63 -6.82 22.13
N LEU A 58 12.77 -5.53 21.79
CA LEU A 58 12.52 -4.43 22.71
C LEU A 58 11.06 -4.39 23.18
N SER A 59 10.09 -4.71 22.32
CA SER A 59 8.67 -4.76 22.67
C SER A 59 8.34 -5.82 23.73
N LEU A 60 9.19 -6.86 23.83
CA LEU A 60 9.10 -7.96 24.79
C LEU A 60 9.92 -7.72 26.07
N GLN A 61 10.50 -6.52 26.24
CA GLN A 61 11.28 -6.13 27.41
C GLN A 61 10.59 -4.98 28.17
N PRO A 62 9.46 -5.22 28.85
CA PRO A 62 8.76 -4.18 29.57
C PRO A 62 9.59 -3.65 30.75
N LYS A 63 9.38 -2.39 31.15
CA LYS A 63 10.03 -1.79 32.33
C LYS A 63 9.70 -2.54 33.63
N ALA A 64 8.52 -3.19 33.69
CA ALA A 64 8.07 -4.00 34.83
C ALA A 64 7.11 -5.10 34.35
N GLY A 65 7.12 -6.23 35.02
CA GLY A 65 6.21 -7.36 34.76
C GLY A 65 6.78 -8.43 33.84
N ALA A 66 5.88 -9.27 33.29
CA ALA A 66 6.24 -10.36 32.39
C ALA A 66 6.53 -9.83 30.97
N TRP A 67 7.19 -10.61 30.13
CA TRP A 67 7.57 -10.24 28.76
C TRP A 67 6.41 -9.75 27.87
N TRP A 68 5.19 -10.10 28.17
CA TRP A 68 3.95 -9.68 27.47
C TRP A 68 3.26 -8.46 28.12
N ALA A 69 3.82 -7.86 29.18
CA ALA A 69 3.17 -6.79 29.93
C ALA A 69 2.86 -5.54 29.11
N ASN A 70 3.69 -5.18 28.12
CA ASN A 70 3.43 -4.06 27.21
C ASN A 70 2.18 -4.28 26.37
N TYR A 71 1.99 -5.49 25.87
CA TYR A 71 0.81 -5.87 25.08
C TYR A 71 -0.44 -5.89 25.98
N ALA A 72 -0.34 -6.46 27.18
CA ALA A 72 -1.43 -6.44 28.15
C ALA A 72 -1.83 -5.00 28.51
N ARG A 73 -0.87 -4.12 28.78
CA ARG A 73 -1.11 -2.69 29.03
C ARG A 73 -1.83 -2.02 27.86
N PHE A 74 -1.38 -2.27 26.64
CA PHE A 74 -2.02 -1.70 25.44
C PHE A 74 -3.50 -2.10 25.33
N PHE A 75 -3.84 -3.37 25.50
CA PHE A 75 -5.22 -3.85 25.37
C PHE A 75 -6.09 -3.64 26.62
N SER A 76 -5.49 -3.31 27.78
CA SER A 76 -6.24 -2.99 29.00
C SER A 76 -6.59 -1.49 29.09
N ASP A 77 -5.84 -0.62 28.42
CA ASP A 77 -6.03 0.81 28.50
C ASP A 77 -6.87 1.31 27.30
N PRO A 78 -8.12 1.79 27.53
CA PRO A 78 -8.96 2.35 26.49
C PRO A 78 -8.26 3.46 25.70
N PHE A 79 -7.44 4.27 26.37
CA PHE A 79 -6.71 5.35 25.74
C PHE A 79 -5.68 4.87 24.71
N LEU A 80 -5.20 3.63 24.82
CA LEU A 80 -4.29 3.02 23.87
C LEU A 80 -5.04 2.22 22.78
N TYR A 81 -5.91 1.28 23.13
CA TYR A 81 -6.53 0.41 22.12
C TYR A 81 -7.53 1.14 21.22
N ASP A 82 -8.20 2.20 21.69
CA ASP A 82 -9.10 3.02 20.87
C ASP A 82 -8.39 3.71 19.70
N THR A 83 -7.05 3.87 19.81
CA THR A 83 -6.23 4.41 18.71
C THR A 83 -6.28 3.53 17.44
N ILE A 84 -6.48 2.21 17.58
CA ILE A 84 -6.69 1.31 16.44
C ILE A 84 -7.97 1.70 15.71
N ALA A 85 -9.08 1.84 16.45
CA ALA A 85 -10.37 2.19 15.88
C ALA A 85 -10.36 3.58 15.24
N ALA A 86 -9.72 4.57 15.89
CA ALA A 86 -9.56 5.91 15.36
C ALA A 86 -8.75 5.91 14.04
N THR A 87 -7.66 5.14 13.98
CA THR A 87 -6.84 5.01 12.77
C THR A 87 -7.61 4.31 11.64
N LEU A 88 -8.34 3.23 11.94
CA LEU A 88 -9.16 2.51 10.96
C LEU A 88 -10.29 3.38 10.40
N ARG A 89 -10.96 4.14 11.26
CA ARG A 89 -12.01 5.08 10.84
C ARG A 89 -11.52 6.16 9.87
N LEU A 90 -10.25 6.52 9.93
CA LEU A 90 -9.61 7.44 8.99
C LEU A 90 -9.09 6.70 7.74
N ALA A 91 -8.29 5.66 7.93
CA ALA A 91 -7.55 5.01 6.86
C ALA A 91 -8.46 4.26 5.88
N LEU A 92 -9.45 3.49 6.36
CA LEU A 92 -10.32 2.72 5.47
C LEU A 92 -11.18 3.59 4.55
N PRO A 93 -11.95 4.57 5.05
CA PRO A 93 -12.78 5.40 4.18
C PRO A 93 -11.97 6.23 3.18
N VAL A 94 -10.81 6.78 3.60
CA VAL A 94 -9.93 7.52 2.70
C VAL A 94 -9.38 6.62 1.60
N THR A 95 -8.92 5.41 1.94
CA THR A 95 -8.39 4.47 0.96
C THR A 95 -9.45 4.06 -0.06
N VAL A 96 -10.65 3.73 0.41
CA VAL A 96 -11.78 3.40 -0.48
C VAL A 96 -12.13 4.59 -1.37
N LEU A 97 -12.21 5.79 -0.81
CA LEU A 97 -12.55 7.00 -1.58
C LEU A 97 -11.46 7.31 -2.62
N ASN A 98 -10.18 7.19 -2.25
CA ASN A 98 -9.07 7.37 -3.19
C ASN A 98 -9.17 6.39 -4.38
N LEU A 99 -9.49 5.11 -4.14
CA LEU A 99 -9.68 4.14 -5.21
C LEU A 99 -10.91 4.47 -6.06
N VAL A 100 -12.04 4.79 -5.44
CA VAL A 100 -13.28 5.14 -6.14
C VAL A 100 -13.09 6.35 -7.06
N LEU A 101 -12.30 7.34 -6.63
CA LEU A 101 -11.95 8.50 -7.46
C LEU A 101 -10.89 8.16 -8.51
N ALA A 102 -9.90 7.34 -8.15
CA ALA A 102 -8.78 7.01 -9.05
C ALA A 102 -9.25 6.20 -10.28
N VAL A 103 -10.18 5.25 -10.10
CA VAL A 103 -10.64 4.38 -11.20
C VAL A 103 -11.23 5.18 -12.39
N PRO A 104 -12.28 6.02 -12.23
CA PRO A 104 -12.86 6.74 -13.35
C PRO A 104 -11.90 7.76 -13.95
N ILE A 105 -11.05 8.40 -13.11
CA ILE A 105 -10.05 9.36 -13.58
C ILE A 105 -8.97 8.65 -14.40
N ALA A 106 -8.45 7.51 -13.93
CA ALA A 106 -7.45 6.72 -14.67
C ALA A 106 -8.02 6.21 -16.00
N LEU A 107 -9.25 5.69 -16.00
CA LEU A 107 -9.95 5.26 -17.23
C LEU A 107 -10.10 6.40 -18.23
N ARG A 108 -10.34 7.62 -17.77
CA ARG A 108 -10.45 8.77 -18.66
C ARG A 108 -9.10 9.26 -19.15
N VAL A 109 -8.12 9.38 -18.24
CA VAL A 109 -6.78 9.89 -18.52
C VAL A 109 -6.03 9.02 -19.51
N ARG A 110 -6.15 7.67 -19.44
CA ARG A 110 -5.48 6.75 -20.39
C ARG A 110 -5.86 7.02 -21.87
N LEU A 111 -7.04 7.59 -22.12
CA LEU A 111 -7.55 7.89 -23.46
C LEU A 111 -7.23 9.32 -23.92
N MET A 112 -6.62 10.13 -23.06
CA MET A 112 -6.36 11.54 -23.36
C MET A 112 -5.03 11.75 -24.08
N ARG A 113 -5.01 12.65 -25.05
CA ARG A 113 -3.80 13.01 -25.81
C ARG A 113 -2.71 13.64 -24.91
N HIS A 114 -3.11 14.34 -23.86
CA HIS A 114 -2.21 15.01 -22.91
C HIS A 114 -2.05 14.23 -21.59
N GLN A 115 -2.09 12.91 -21.64
CA GLN A 115 -1.97 12.05 -20.46
C GLN A 115 -0.78 12.41 -19.57
N ARG A 116 0.40 12.66 -20.17
CA ARG A 116 1.62 13.01 -19.43
C ARG A 116 1.46 14.27 -18.59
N LEU A 117 0.92 15.34 -19.18
CA LEU A 117 0.71 16.61 -18.47
C LEU A 117 -0.26 16.44 -17.31
N LEU A 118 -1.40 15.79 -17.53
CA LEU A 118 -2.38 15.53 -16.47
C LEU A 118 -1.82 14.68 -15.36
N THR A 119 -1.08 13.62 -15.68
CA THR A 119 -0.41 12.78 -14.68
C THR A 119 0.60 13.60 -13.88
N THR A 120 1.40 14.46 -14.53
CA THR A 120 2.35 15.33 -13.82
C THR A 120 1.66 16.27 -12.84
N ILE A 121 0.55 16.90 -13.24
CA ILE A 121 -0.22 17.80 -12.35
C ILE A 121 -0.82 17.02 -11.18
N LEU A 122 -1.40 15.84 -11.41
CA LEU A 122 -2.03 15.03 -10.37
C LEU A 122 -1.00 14.46 -9.36
N VAL A 123 0.24 14.29 -9.79
CA VAL A 123 1.33 13.76 -8.94
C VAL A 123 2.04 14.86 -8.15
N LEU A 124 1.83 16.13 -8.49
CA LEU A 124 2.48 17.26 -7.83
C LEU A 124 2.41 17.21 -6.28
N PRO A 125 1.28 16.85 -5.63
CA PRO A 125 1.22 16.79 -4.16
C PRO A 125 2.19 15.80 -3.53
N ILE A 126 2.59 14.73 -4.22
CA ILE A 126 3.59 13.77 -3.70
C ILE A 126 4.96 14.45 -3.53
N THR A 127 5.31 15.35 -4.45
CA THR A 127 6.64 16.01 -4.43
C THR A 127 6.79 16.99 -3.28
N LEU A 128 5.68 17.53 -2.76
CA LEU A 128 5.67 18.46 -1.63
C LEU A 128 5.87 17.76 -0.28
N GLY A 129 5.62 16.45 -0.22
CA GLY A 129 5.66 15.69 1.01
C GLY A 129 4.47 15.96 1.95
N THR A 130 4.24 15.04 2.88
CA THR A 130 3.05 15.05 3.73
C THR A 130 3.00 16.21 4.73
N VAL A 131 4.17 16.66 5.22
CA VAL A 131 4.25 17.76 6.20
C VAL A 131 3.86 19.09 5.55
N LEU A 132 4.46 19.43 4.40
CA LEU A 132 4.16 20.69 3.70
C LEU A 132 2.71 20.75 3.21
N VAL A 133 2.18 19.62 2.76
CA VAL A 133 0.76 19.55 2.36
C VAL A 133 -0.15 19.73 3.59
N ALA A 134 0.17 19.12 4.73
CA ALA A 134 -0.62 19.29 5.95
C ALA A 134 -0.57 20.74 6.48
N GLU A 135 0.62 21.36 6.46
CA GLU A 135 0.77 22.76 6.85
C GLU A 135 0.04 23.72 5.89
N GLY A 136 0.16 23.50 4.59
CA GLY A 136 -0.58 24.24 3.58
C GLY A 136 -2.10 24.13 3.78
N LEU A 137 -2.60 22.91 4.07
CA LEU A 137 -4.01 22.68 4.36
C LEU A 137 -4.46 23.31 5.68
N LEU A 138 -3.61 23.30 6.71
CA LEU A 138 -3.90 23.98 7.98
C LEU A 138 -4.16 25.46 7.75
N ASN A 139 -3.31 26.12 6.96
CA ASN A 139 -3.46 27.52 6.61
C ASN A 139 -4.64 27.78 5.65
N PHE A 140 -4.91 26.86 4.71
CA PHE A 140 -5.99 26.99 3.73
C PHE A 140 -7.38 26.73 4.33
N LEU A 141 -7.52 25.67 5.12
CA LEU A 141 -8.78 25.23 5.73
C LEU A 141 -9.06 25.86 7.11
N GLY A 142 -8.07 26.53 7.69
CA GLY A 142 -8.19 27.19 8.99
C GLY A 142 -9.34 28.20 9.02
N PRO A 143 -9.81 28.63 10.22
CA PRO A 143 -10.94 29.54 10.35
C PRO A 143 -10.75 30.86 9.60
N GLN A 144 -9.51 31.34 9.53
CA GLN A 144 -9.12 32.55 8.78
C GLN A 144 -8.51 32.22 7.42
N GLY A 145 -8.49 30.95 7.03
CA GLY A 145 -7.94 30.48 5.76
C GLY A 145 -8.73 30.97 4.55
N TRP A 146 -8.06 30.94 3.42
CA TRP A 146 -8.65 31.44 2.16
C TRP A 146 -9.94 30.70 1.80
N PHE A 147 -10.04 29.41 2.06
CA PHE A 147 -11.24 28.59 1.80
C PHE A 147 -12.45 29.13 2.58
N ASN A 148 -12.34 29.29 3.90
CA ASN A 148 -13.42 29.81 4.74
C ASN A 148 -13.79 31.22 4.37
N ARG A 149 -12.80 32.10 4.14
CA ARG A 149 -13.03 33.50 3.75
C ARG A 149 -13.78 33.63 2.42
N SER A 150 -13.44 32.75 1.44
CA SER A 150 -14.13 32.71 0.15
C SER A 150 -15.58 32.29 0.28
N LEU A 151 -15.88 31.26 1.09
CA LEU A 151 -17.26 30.80 1.30
C LEU A 151 -18.12 31.81 2.04
N VAL A 152 -17.56 32.52 3.02
CA VAL A 152 -18.26 33.62 3.72
C VAL A 152 -18.51 34.78 2.76
N TRP A 153 -17.51 35.16 1.94
CA TRP A 153 -17.64 36.22 0.96
C TRP A 153 -18.71 35.92 -0.11
N LEU A 154 -18.80 34.65 -0.55
CA LEU A 154 -19.84 34.20 -1.48
C LEU A 154 -21.23 34.05 -0.84
N GLY A 155 -21.36 34.27 0.47
CA GLY A 155 -22.62 34.13 1.18
C GLY A 155 -23.12 32.69 1.35
N VAL A 156 -22.25 31.69 1.07
CA VAL A 156 -22.59 30.26 1.16
C VAL A 156 -22.69 29.81 2.63
N ILE A 157 -21.89 30.40 3.51
CA ILE A 157 -21.86 30.11 4.95
C ILE A 157 -21.91 31.42 5.75
N GLY A 158 -22.63 31.40 6.90
CA GLY A 158 -22.74 32.55 7.80
C GLY A 158 -21.56 32.75 8.75
N GLY A 159 -20.58 31.81 8.77
CA GLY A 159 -19.39 31.86 9.62
C GLY A 159 -18.37 30.75 9.25
N PRO A 160 -17.13 30.85 9.73
CA PRO A 160 -16.08 29.91 9.37
C PRO A 160 -16.37 28.49 9.83
N LEU A 161 -16.23 27.53 8.93
CA LEU A 161 -16.30 26.09 9.24
C LEU A 161 -15.05 25.65 10.00
N LYS A 162 -15.23 24.82 11.03
CA LYS A 162 -14.12 24.16 11.74
C LYS A 162 -13.67 22.93 10.95
N LEU A 163 -12.77 23.12 9.98
CA LEU A 163 -12.20 22.07 9.15
C LEU A 163 -10.81 21.63 9.59
N THR A 164 -10.25 22.28 10.63
CA THR A 164 -8.98 21.94 11.27
C THR A 164 -9.19 21.51 12.71
N ASN A 165 -8.21 20.84 13.30
CA ASN A 165 -8.28 20.25 14.64
C ASN A 165 -9.42 19.24 14.81
N ASN A 166 -9.73 18.49 13.75
CA ASN A 166 -10.81 17.50 13.74
C ASN A 166 -10.57 16.39 12.72
N TYR A 167 -11.52 15.45 12.67
CA TYR A 167 -11.53 14.34 11.72
C TYR A 167 -11.42 14.78 10.25
N TRP A 168 -12.19 15.80 9.86
CA TRP A 168 -12.31 16.21 8.45
C TRP A 168 -11.03 16.84 7.90
N GLY A 169 -10.26 17.55 8.73
CA GLY A 169 -8.97 18.09 8.35
C GLY A 169 -7.97 16.99 8.02
N VAL A 170 -7.88 15.97 8.88
CA VAL A 170 -7.00 14.80 8.65
C VAL A 170 -7.46 14.03 7.42
N PHE A 171 -8.78 13.81 7.30
CA PHE A 171 -9.38 13.09 6.17
C PHE A 171 -9.07 13.79 4.84
N ALA A 172 -9.26 15.10 4.75
CA ALA A 172 -8.95 15.87 3.54
C ALA A 172 -7.46 15.81 3.19
N SER A 173 -6.58 15.90 4.19
CA SER A 173 -5.14 15.79 3.98
C SER A 173 -4.75 14.42 3.42
N LEU A 174 -5.28 13.35 4.01
CA LEU A 174 -5.02 11.98 3.54
C LEU A 174 -5.60 11.72 2.15
N LEU A 175 -6.75 12.33 1.83
CA LEU A 175 -7.34 12.24 0.50
C LEU A 175 -6.42 12.90 -0.54
N ILE A 176 -5.95 14.11 -0.28
CA ILE A 176 -5.10 14.87 -1.20
C ILE A 176 -3.71 14.23 -1.36
N THR A 177 -3.10 13.74 -0.28
CA THR A 177 -1.77 13.13 -0.34
C THR A 177 -1.79 11.69 -0.83
N GLY A 178 -2.86 10.94 -0.55
CA GLY A 178 -3.02 9.54 -0.95
C GLY A 178 -3.54 9.35 -2.38
N PHE A 179 -4.36 10.29 -2.87
CA PHE A 179 -4.98 10.20 -4.19
C PHE A 179 -3.97 10.03 -5.34
N PRO A 180 -2.89 10.83 -5.45
CA PRO A 180 -1.92 10.69 -6.54
C PRO A 180 -1.29 9.30 -6.58
N PHE A 181 -1.00 8.72 -5.43
CA PHE A 181 -0.41 7.38 -5.33
C PHE A 181 -1.40 6.30 -5.80
N ALA A 182 -2.64 6.33 -5.29
CA ALA A 182 -3.71 5.43 -5.73
C ALA A 182 -4.01 5.59 -7.23
N PHE A 183 -3.99 6.83 -7.75
CA PHE A 183 -4.17 7.13 -9.17
C PHE A 183 -3.07 6.52 -10.04
N LEU A 184 -1.80 6.69 -9.69
CA LEU A 184 -0.69 6.13 -10.47
C LEU A 184 -0.74 4.60 -10.56
N LEU A 185 -1.00 3.92 -9.44
CA LEU A 185 -1.11 2.47 -9.41
C LEU A 185 -2.33 1.98 -10.19
N THR A 186 -3.46 2.69 -10.07
CA THR A 186 -4.66 2.38 -10.85
C THR A 186 -4.45 2.64 -12.34
N LEU A 187 -3.80 3.74 -12.70
CA LEU A 187 -3.48 4.06 -14.09
C LEU A 187 -2.58 2.98 -14.71
N SER A 188 -1.57 2.52 -14.00
CA SER A 188 -0.72 1.40 -14.42
C SER A 188 -1.53 0.14 -14.72
N SER A 189 -2.45 -0.21 -13.82
CA SER A 189 -3.33 -1.38 -13.99
C SER A 189 -4.28 -1.25 -15.19
N VAL A 190 -4.80 -0.04 -15.44
CA VAL A 190 -5.75 0.23 -16.52
C VAL A 190 -5.06 0.33 -17.88
N THR A 191 -3.84 0.86 -17.95
CA THR A 191 -3.07 0.97 -19.20
C THR A 191 -2.58 -0.38 -19.71
N GLY A 192 -2.49 -1.40 -18.86
CA GLY A 192 -2.17 -2.77 -19.25
C GLY A 192 -3.31 -3.54 -19.95
N ILE A 193 -4.52 -2.97 -20.04
CA ILE A 193 -5.64 -3.62 -20.71
C ILE A 193 -5.61 -3.34 -22.20
N ASP A 194 -5.69 -4.41 -23.02
CA ASP A 194 -5.79 -4.29 -24.47
C ASP A 194 -7.14 -3.62 -24.86
N PRO A 195 -7.10 -2.48 -25.59
CA PRO A 195 -8.31 -1.81 -26.06
C PRO A 195 -9.20 -2.69 -26.94
N ALA A 196 -8.65 -3.71 -27.60
CA ALA A 196 -9.41 -4.63 -28.44
C ALA A 196 -10.49 -5.38 -27.67
N LEU A 197 -10.27 -5.68 -26.37
CA LEU A 197 -11.27 -6.32 -25.53
C LEU A 197 -12.52 -5.44 -25.31
N GLU A 198 -12.32 -4.14 -25.15
CA GLU A 198 -13.43 -3.19 -25.02
C GLU A 198 -14.17 -2.98 -26.33
N GLN A 199 -13.43 -2.97 -27.46
CA GLN A 199 -14.01 -2.86 -28.79
C GLN A 199 -14.83 -4.10 -29.14
N ALA A 200 -14.33 -5.31 -28.84
CA ALA A 200 -15.06 -6.55 -29.03
C ALA A 200 -16.38 -6.57 -28.24
N ALA A 201 -16.37 -6.13 -26.97
CA ALA A 201 -17.60 -6.01 -26.20
C ALA A 201 -18.57 -4.96 -26.80
N ALA A 202 -18.07 -3.88 -27.36
CA ALA A 202 -18.88 -2.86 -28.03
C ALA A 202 -19.55 -3.39 -29.30
N THR A 203 -18.88 -4.23 -30.09
CA THR A 203 -19.47 -4.87 -31.29
C THR A 203 -20.61 -5.82 -30.96
N HIS A 204 -20.61 -6.40 -29.74
CA HIS A 204 -21.72 -7.18 -29.20
C HIS A 204 -22.83 -6.32 -28.55
N GLY A 205 -22.81 -4.99 -28.73
CA GLY A 205 -23.86 -4.08 -28.24
C GLY A 205 -23.74 -3.69 -26.76
N ALA A 206 -22.64 -4.03 -26.10
CA ALA A 206 -22.43 -3.65 -24.70
C ALA A 206 -22.27 -2.14 -24.52
N ASN A 207 -23.08 -1.54 -23.63
CA ASN A 207 -22.91 -0.12 -23.26
C ASN A 207 -21.67 0.11 -22.39
N ALA A 208 -21.32 1.38 -22.11
CA ALA A 208 -20.10 1.73 -21.36
C ALA A 208 -20.06 1.10 -19.95
N TRP A 209 -21.19 1.03 -19.26
CA TRP A 209 -21.28 0.44 -17.94
C TRP A 209 -21.13 -1.10 -17.97
N GLN A 210 -21.73 -1.75 -18.97
CA GLN A 210 -21.57 -3.19 -19.16
C GLN A 210 -20.13 -3.55 -19.50
N ARG A 211 -19.45 -2.77 -20.38
CA ARG A 211 -18.02 -2.95 -20.69
C ARG A 211 -17.15 -2.76 -19.44
N PHE A 212 -17.43 -1.73 -18.65
CA PHE A 212 -16.72 -1.52 -17.40
C PHE A 212 -16.90 -2.70 -16.44
N LYS A 213 -18.14 -3.12 -16.16
CA LYS A 213 -18.45 -4.16 -15.18
C LYS A 213 -17.99 -5.55 -15.61
N ALA A 214 -18.18 -5.90 -16.90
CA ALA A 214 -17.95 -7.25 -17.39
C ALA A 214 -16.52 -7.47 -17.94
N VAL A 215 -15.83 -6.41 -18.38
CA VAL A 215 -14.51 -6.53 -19.01
C VAL A 215 -13.45 -5.85 -18.17
N ILE A 216 -13.59 -4.53 -17.95
CA ILE A 216 -12.52 -3.74 -17.33
C ILE A 216 -12.34 -4.09 -15.87
N LEU A 217 -13.42 -4.06 -15.08
CA LEU A 217 -13.36 -4.25 -13.63
C LEU A 217 -12.75 -5.60 -13.22
N PRO A 218 -13.13 -6.74 -13.81
CA PRO A 218 -12.48 -8.02 -13.50
C PRO A 218 -10.99 -8.03 -13.81
N LEU A 219 -10.58 -7.40 -14.91
CA LEU A 219 -9.17 -7.35 -15.33
C LEU A 219 -8.31 -6.47 -14.43
N ILE A 220 -8.85 -5.35 -13.93
CA ILE A 220 -8.10 -4.46 -13.01
C ILE A 220 -8.22 -4.87 -11.54
N LEU A 221 -9.16 -5.74 -11.18
CA LEU A 221 -9.42 -6.12 -9.78
C LEU A 221 -8.16 -6.59 -9.05
N PRO A 222 -7.29 -7.44 -9.64
CA PRO A 222 -6.03 -7.82 -9.01
C PRO A 222 -5.12 -6.62 -8.71
N GLY A 223 -5.02 -5.67 -9.64
CA GLY A 223 -4.26 -4.44 -9.47
C GLY A 223 -4.88 -3.50 -8.46
N LEU A 224 -6.22 -3.38 -8.43
CA LEU A 224 -6.94 -2.59 -7.44
C LEU A 224 -6.75 -3.14 -6.02
N ALA A 225 -6.70 -4.46 -5.83
CA ALA A 225 -6.42 -5.05 -4.53
C ALA A 225 -5.02 -4.66 -4.02
N VAL A 226 -4.00 -4.70 -4.89
CA VAL A 226 -2.65 -4.23 -4.54
C VAL A 226 -2.64 -2.73 -4.25
N THR A 227 -3.31 -1.93 -5.09
CA THR A 227 -3.44 -0.48 -4.89
C THR A 227 -4.12 -0.17 -3.56
N PHE A 228 -5.19 -0.91 -3.21
CA PHE A 228 -5.85 -0.79 -1.90
C PHE A 228 -4.88 -1.07 -0.76
N CYS A 229 -4.17 -2.20 -0.79
CA CYS A 229 -3.23 -2.58 0.25
C CYS A 229 -2.16 -1.52 0.48
N LEU A 230 -1.52 -1.04 -0.59
CA LEU A 230 -0.46 -0.05 -0.49
C LEU A 230 -0.98 1.33 -0.03
N SER A 231 -2.12 1.77 -0.56
CA SER A 231 -2.76 3.03 -0.14
C SER A 231 -3.28 2.95 1.31
N PHE A 232 -3.79 1.80 1.73
CA PHE A 232 -4.23 1.57 3.11
C PHE A 232 -3.05 1.62 4.08
N VAL A 233 -1.94 0.94 3.79
CA VAL A 233 -0.74 0.99 4.64
C VAL A 233 -0.23 2.41 4.79
N GLN A 234 -0.20 3.19 3.70
CA GLN A 234 0.17 4.60 3.72
C GLN A 234 -0.78 5.44 4.59
N ALA A 235 -2.09 5.28 4.42
CA ALA A 235 -3.09 6.02 5.19
C ALA A 235 -3.13 5.61 6.67
N PHE A 236 -2.93 4.32 6.98
CA PHE A 236 -2.89 3.81 8.36
C PHE A 236 -1.66 4.30 9.13
N SER A 237 -0.55 4.54 8.43
CA SER A 237 0.69 5.08 9.01
C SER A 237 0.70 6.61 9.12
N VAL A 238 -0.48 7.26 9.05
CA VAL A 238 -0.60 8.71 9.13
C VAL A 238 -0.02 9.23 10.45
N PHE A 239 0.83 10.26 10.38
CA PHE A 239 1.35 10.98 11.55
C PHE A 239 1.30 12.50 11.36
N PRO A 240 1.98 13.12 10.37
CA PRO A 240 2.03 14.57 10.26
C PRO A 240 0.64 15.23 10.13
N SER A 241 -0.22 14.66 9.27
CA SER A 241 -1.57 15.18 9.07
C SER A 241 -2.44 15.04 10.32
N ALA A 242 -2.27 13.96 11.10
CA ALA A 242 -3.01 13.74 12.34
C ALA A 242 -2.56 14.71 13.45
N VAL A 243 -1.26 15.05 13.50
CA VAL A 243 -0.72 16.03 14.46
C VAL A 243 -1.15 17.45 14.10
N LEU A 244 -1.01 17.85 12.83
CA LEU A 244 -1.20 19.24 12.40
C LEU A 244 -2.68 19.61 12.19
N LEU A 245 -3.46 18.71 11.60
CA LEU A 245 -4.86 18.99 11.21
C LEU A 245 -5.88 18.29 12.10
N GLY A 246 -5.43 17.33 12.92
CA GLY A 246 -6.29 16.57 13.82
C GLY A 246 -6.38 17.15 15.22
N ALA A 247 -7.02 16.40 16.10
CA ALA A 247 -7.05 16.58 17.54
C ALA A 247 -6.26 15.43 18.21
N PRO A 248 -4.92 15.52 18.30
CA PRO A 248 -4.05 14.41 18.72
C PRO A 248 -4.29 13.96 20.17
N ALA A 249 -4.87 14.81 21.00
CA ALA A 249 -5.28 14.45 22.37
C ALA A 249 -6.73 13.94 22.45
N GLY A 250 -7.45 13.83 21.33
CA GLY A 250 -8.88 13.51 21.27
C GLY A 250 -9.25 12.54 20.15
N ALA A 251 -10.33 12.88 19.42
CA ALA A 251 -11.00 11.98 18.47
C ALA A 251 -10.12 11.47 17.29
N THR A 252 -9.02 12.14 16.99
CA THR A 252 -8.07 11.74 15.94
C THR A 252 -6.71 11.33 16.49
N ARG A 253 -6.67 10.84 17.72
CA ARG A 253 -5.48 10.20 18.28
C ARG A 253 -5.28 8.84 17.62
N VAL A 254 -4.48 8.83 16.57
CA VAL A 254 -4.15 7.63 15.80
C VAL A 254 -3.03 6.84 16.49
N ILE A 255 -2.89 5.56 16.13
CA ILE A 255 -1.90 4.66 16.76
C ILE A 255 -0.45 5.14 16.60
N SER A 256 -0.11 5.82 15.52
CA SER A 256 1.23 6.41 15.32
C SER A 256 1.53 7.54 16.31
N ILE A 257 0.51 8.33 16.71
CA ILE A 257 0.63 9.34 17.78
C ILE A 257 0.88 8.66 19.13
N ALA A 258 0.15 7.58 19.44
CA ALA A 258 0.37 6.84 20.68
C ALA A 258 1.79 6.25 20.75
N ALA A 259 2.31 5.70 19.65
CA ALA A 259 3.68 5.21 19.59
C ALA A 259 4.70 6.35 19.80
N TYR A 260 4.46 7.51 19.17
CA TYR A 260 5.31 8.70 19.35
C TYR A 260 5.32 9.20 20.77
N GLN A 261 4.14 9.32 21.40
CA GLN A 261 4.02 9.76 22.79
C GLN A 261 4.73 8.81 23.76
N ALA A 262 4.52 7.50 23.62
CA ALA A 262 5.23 6.52 24.43
C ALA A 262 6.75 6.63 24.29
N ALA A 263 7.27 6.84 23.07
CA ALA A 263 8.70 6.94 22.81
C ALA A 263 9.33 8.25 23.31
N PHE A 264 8.72 9.40 22.95
CA PHE A 264 9.37 10.71 23.08
C PHE A 264 8.83 11.59 24.20
N GLU A 265 7.61 11.31 24.70
CA GLU A 265 7.01 12.04 25.83
C GLU A 265 7.14 11.24 27.13
N GLU A 266 6.87 9.91 27.08
CA GLU A 266 6.97 9.02 28.25
C GLU A 266 8.36 8.35 28.38
N TYR A 267 9.22 8.44 27.36
CA TYR A 267 10.53 7.76 27.29
C TYR A 267 10.42 6.26 27.55
N ASP A 268 9.34 5.65 27.08
CA ASP A 268 9.06 4.22 27.16
C ASP A 268 9.21 3.56 25.77
N TYR A 269 10.46 3.38 25.36
CA TYR A 269 10.79 2.80 24.04
C TYR A 269 10.27 1.37 23.90
N SER A 270 10.14 0.65 25.00
CA SER A 270 9.65 -0.73 25.02
C SER A 270 8.14 -0.76 24.72
N LEU A 271 7.34 0.10 25.38
CA LEU A 271 5.92 0.27 25.07
C LEU A 271 5.71 0.81 23.65
N ALA A 272 6.49 1.81 23.25
CA ALA A 272 6.43 2.37 21.90
C ALA A 272 6.67 1.29 20.82
N SER A 273 7.67 0.43 21.04
CA SER A 273 7.95 -0.71 20.16
C SER A 273 6.79 -1.70 20.14
N ALA A 274 6.16 -1.99 21.29
CA ALA A 274 4.98 -2.86 21.33
C ALA A 274 3.79 -2.25 20.53
N ILE A 275 3.55 -0.94 20.66
CA ILE A 275 2.53 -0.23 19.88
C ILE A 275 2.84 -0.31 18.37
N ALA A 276 4.11 -0.13 17.99
CA ALA A 276 4.53 -0.24 16.59
C ALA A 276 4.35 -1.67 16.04
N MET A 277 4.62 -2.71 16.84
CA MET A 277 4.36 -4.11 16.46
C MET A 277 2.86 -4.38 16.29
N ILE A 278 2.02 -3.87 17.20
CA ILE A 278 0.55 -3.96 17.08
C ILE A 278 0.07 -3.26 15.80
N MET A 279 0.58 -2.06 15.53
CA MET A 279 0.29 -1.30 14.31
C MET A 279 0.61 -2.12 13.06
N GLY A 280 1.80 -2.72 13.00
CA GLY A 280 2.22 -3.59 11.91
C GLY A 280 1.35 -4.85 11.78
N ALA A 281 0.99 -5.47 12.91
CA ALA A 281 0.12 -6.66 12.92
C ALA A 281 -1.28 -6.34 12.37
N VAL A 282 -1.89 -5.21 12.75
CA VAL A 282 -3.20 -4.76 12.24
C VAL A 282 -3.12 -4.50 10.73
N GLN A 283 -2.06 -3.82 10.26
CA GLN A 283 -1.84 -3.59 8.84
C GLN A 283 -1.74 -4.90 8.06
N LEU A 284 -0.89 -5.82 8.53
CA LEU A 284 -0.70 -7.13 7.90
C LEU A 284 -1.99 -7.96 7.89
N ALA A 285 -2.76 -7.93 8.97
CA ALA A 285 -4.04 -8.65 9.04
C ALA A 285 -5.03 -8.15 7.98
N ILE A 286 -5.15 -6.83 7.80
CA ILE A 286 -6.05 -6.25 6.79
C ILE A 286 -5.54 -6.52 5.38
N VAL A 287 -4.24 -6.35 5.13
CA VAL A 287 -3.62 -6.67 3.83
C VAL A 287 -3.83 -8.14 3.49
N ALA A 288 -3.59 -9.05 4.44
CA ALA A 288 -3.82 -10.48 4.26
C ALA A 288 -5.30 -10.79 3.97
N ALA A 289 -6.23 -10.17 4.69
CA ALA A 289 -7.66 -10.33 4.48
C ALA A 289 -8.09 -9.87 3.07
N VAL A 290 -7.58 -8.73 2.59
CA VAL A 290 -7.86 -8.20 1.25
C VAL A 290 -7.29 -9.12 0.16
N LEU A 291 -6.04 -9.56 0.31
CA LEU A 291 -5.40 -10.46 -0.66
C LEU A 291 -6.06 -11.85 -0.67
N TRP A 292 -6.46 -12.34 0.49
CA TRP A 292 -7.24 -13.58 0.59
C TRP A 292 -8.63 -13.45 -0.04
N GLY A 293 -9.35 -12.36 0.26
CA GLY A 293 -10.63 -12.07 -0.40
C GLY A 293 -10.51 -11.97 -1.92
N ARG A 294 -9.41 -11.34 -2.41
CA ARG A 294 -9.10 -11.33 -3.84
C ARG A 294 -8.94 -12.74 -4.42
N SER A 295 -8.26 -13.65 -3.73
CA SER A 295 -8.03 -15.02 -4.23
C SER A 295 -9.31 -15.83 -4.35
N LEU A 296 -10.33 -15.51 -3.55
CA LEU A 296 -11.66 -16.12 -3.63
C LEU A 296 -12.48 -15.57 -4.81
N LEU A 297 -12.28 -14.30 -5.16
CA LEU A 297 -13.04 -13.62 -6.21
C LEU A 297 -12.43 -13.78 -7.60
N TYR A 298 -11.12 -14.11 -7.69
CA TYR A 298 -10.38 -14.18 -8.93
C TYR A 298 -9.67 -15.53 -9.09
N THR A 299 -10.22 -16.39 -9.94
CA THR A 299 -9.65 -17.71 -10.31
C THR A 299 -8.89 -17.69 -11.65
N GLY A 300 -8.69 -16.52 -12.25
CA GLY A 300 -7.93 -16.37 -13.51
C GLY A 300 -6.41 -16.47 -13.32
N PRO A 301 -5.65 -16.77 -14.40
CA PRO A 301 -4.20 -16.82 -14.33
C PRO A 301 -3.66 -15.45 -13.90
N VAL A 302 -2.88 -15.42 -12.85
CA VAL A 302 -2.07 -14.27 -12.46
C VAL A 302 -1.10 -14.02 -13.62
N GLY A 303 -1.27 -12.91 -14.34
CA GLY A 303 -0.48 -12.58 -15.52
C GLY A 303 1.01 -12.70 -15.26
N GLY A 304 1.55 -13.87 -15.51
CA GLY A 304 2.97 -14.10 -15.65
C GLY A 304 3.33 -13.65 -17.05
N THR A 305 4.09 -12.59 -17.15
CA THR A 305 4.90 -12.28 -18.31
C THR A 305 5.71 -13.53 -18.67
N LYS A 306 5.26 -14.28 -19.67
CA LYS A 306 6.19 -15.10 -20.45
C LYS A 306 6.75 -14.15 -21.49
N GLY A 307 7.99 -13.70 -21.23
CA GLY A 307 8.85 -13.12 -22.24
C GLY A 307 9.24 -14.16 -23.28
#